data_3104c9709fc7f67d77b5847c659a29f3
#
_entry.id   3104c9709fc7f67d77b5847c659a29f3
#
_cell.length_a   1.000
_cell.length_b   1.000
_cell.length_c   1.000
_cell.angle_alpha   90.00
_cell.angle_beta   90.00
_cell.angle_gamma   90.00
#
_symmetry.space_group_name_H-M   'P 1'
#
loop_
_entity.id
_entity.type
_entity.pdbx_description
1 polymer ?
#
loop_
_entity_poly.entity_id
_entity_poly.type
_entity_poly.pdbx_seq_one_letter_code
_entity_poly.pdbx_strand_id
1 'polypeptide(L)'
;MRLAEQLERIAAAPAGPRVGAFFDLDGTLVSGYTASTFFTDRLRHREVPLGTFVRTFVAAVDGTLGGEATRAAIEGYAAMGGQTEDTIRDLGERLIVQKIARTVRPQARELVRAHQAR
;
A
#
# COMPACT_ATOMS: atom_id res chain seq x y z
N MET A 1 4.57 -21.95 2.88
CA MET A 1 4.34 -22.53 1.53
C MET A 1 5.37 -21.94 0.57
N ARG A 2 6.09 -22.80 -0.16
CA ARG A 2 7.12 -22.35 -1.11
C ARG A 2 6.48 -21.76 -2.36
N LEU A 3 7.18 -20.86 -3.04
CA LEU A 3 6.68 -20.20 -4.26
C LEU A 3 6.27 -21.22 -5.34
N ALA A 4 7.09 -22.27 -5.54
CA ALA A 4 6.77 -23.34 -6.49
C ALA A 4 5.42 -23.99 -6.21
N GLU A 5 5.14 -24.32 -4.97
CA GLU A 5 3.85 -24.91 -4.56
C GLU A 5 2.66 -23.96 -4.81
N GLN A 6 2.88 -22.65 -4.63
CA GLN A 6 1.87 -21.64 -4.94
C GLN A 6 1.60 -21.58 -6.44
N LEU A 7 2.64 -21.57 -7.26
CA LEU A 7 2.52 -21.54 -8.72
C LEU A 7 1.82 -22.81 -9.25
N GLU A 8 2.14 -23.98 -8.72
CA GLU A 8 1.45 -25.23 -9.06
C GLU A 8 -0.05 -25.17 -8.71
N ARG A 9 -0.39 -24.65 -7.53
CA ARG A 9 -1.80 -24.46 -7.13
C ARG A 9 -2.54 -23.48 -8.03
N ILE A 10 -1.90 -22.40 -8.44
CA ILE A 10 -2.47 -21.47 -9.41
C ILE A 10 -2.70 -22.19 -10.74
N ALA A 11 -1.73 -22.95 -11.22
CA ALA A 11 -1.85 -23.70 -12.47
C ALA A 11 -2.98 -24.74 -12.46
N ALA A 12 -3.26 -25.34 -11.31
CA ALA A 12 -4.32 -26.33 -11.12
C ALA A 12 -5.70 -25.70 -10.79
N ALA A 13 -5.76 -24.42 -10.43
CA ALA A 13 -7.01 -23.78 -10.04
C ALA A 13 -7.93 -23.52 -11.24
N PRO A 14 -9.25 -23.34 -11.05
CA PRO A 14 -10.16 -22.90 -12.11
C PRO A 14 -9.68 -21.59 -12.76
N ALA A 15 -9.93 -21.43 -14.05
CA ALA A 15 -9.62 -20.22 -14.82
C ALA A 15 -10.86 -19.68 -15.51
N GLY A 16 -10.81 -18.44 -15.95
CA GLY A 16 -11.86 -17.84 -16.75
C GLY A 16 -12.39 -16.52 -16.19
N PRO A 17 -13.29 -15.84 -16.91
CA PRO A 17 -13.71 -14.46 -16.62
C PRO A 17 -14.50 -14.26 -15.32
N ARG A 18 -14.91 -15.36 -14.68
CA ARG A 18 -15.62 -15.33 -13.38
C ARG A 18 -14.71 -15.72 -12.20
N VAL A 19 -13.42 -15.90 -12.44
CA VAL A 19 -12.43 -16.25 -11.41
C VAL A 19 -11.53 -15.05 -11.20
N GLY A 20 -11.50 -14.52 -9.98
CA GLY A 20 -10.64 -13.40 -9.59
C GLY A 20 -9.53 -13.82 -8.65
N ALA A 21 -8.37 -13.20 -8.77
CA ALA A 21 -7.30 -13.26 -7.79
C ALA A 21 -7.22 -11.92 -7.05
N PHE A 22 -7.30 -11.96 -5.73
CA PHE A 22 -7.25 -10.77 -4.88
C PHE A 22 -5.92 -10.76 -4.11
N PHE A 23 -5.23 -9.65 -4.19
CA PHE A 23 -3.96 -9.45 -3.50
C PHE A 23 -4.08 -8.23 -2.59
N ASP A 24 -3.63 -8.39 -1.35
CA ASP A 24 -3.37 -7.27 -0.48
C ASP A 24 -2.08 -6.56 -0.91
N LEU A 25 -1.98 -5.25 -0.65
CA LEU A 25 -0.85 -4.44 -1.09
C LEU A 25 0.27 -4.44 -0.05
N ASP A 26 -0.02 -3.84 1.13
CA ASP A 26 0.97 -3.59 2.16
C ASP A 26 1.41 -4.86 2.88
N GLY A 27 2.70 -5.13 2.89
CA GLY A 27 3.23 -6.38 3.46
C GLY A 27 3.01 -7.62 2.60
N THR A 28 2.21 -7.56 1.55
CA THR A 28 1.92 -8.65 0.62
C THR A 28 2.61 -8.45 -0.74
N LEU A 29 2.10 -7.57 -1.58
CA LEU A 29 2.74 -7.25 -2.87
C LEU A 29 4.00 -6.42 -2.70
N VAL A 30 3.99 -5.48 -1.76
CA VAL A 30 5.12 -4.62 -1.43
C VAL A 30 5.64 -4.92 -0.03
N SER A 31 6.92 -4.69 0.21
CA SER A 31 7.50 -4.73 1.55
C SER A 31 7.25 -3.39 2.24
N GLY A 32 6.66 -3.42 3.44
CA GLY A 32 6.35 -2.22 4.21
C GLY A 32 4.93 -1.69 3.96
N TYR A 33 4.73 -0.44 4.35
CA TYR A 33 3.43 0.23 4.33
C TYR A 33 3.47 1.43 3.37
N THR A 34 2.56 1.44 2.39
CA THR A 34 2.46 2.53 1.41
C THR A 34 2.04 3.85 2.07
N ALA A 35 1.21 3.80 3.09
CA ALA A 35 0.82 4.98 3.86
C ALA A 35 2.03 5.71 4.45
N SER A 36 3.04 5.00 4.99
CA SER A 36 4.24 5.63 5.53
C SER A 36 5.06 6.36 4.46
N THR A 37 5.06 5.85 3.24
CA THR A 37 5.71 6.50 2.09
C THR A 37 5.03 7.82 1.75
N PHE A 38 3.71 7.84 1.72
CA PHE A 38 2.92 9.06 1.51
C PHE A 38 3.18 10.11 2.58
N PHE A 39 3.07 9.72 3.85
CA PHE A 39 3.29 10.66 4.96
C PHE A 39 4.72 11.21 5.00
N THR A 40 5.72 10.36 4.76
CA THR A 40 7.12 10.79 4.74
C THR A 40 7.40 11.77 3.59
N ASP A 41 6.82 11.54 2.43
CA ASP A 41 6.95 12.45 1.28
C ASP A 41 6.33 13.81 1.58
N ARG A 42 5.12 13.85 2.12
CA ARG A 42 4.43 15.09 2.49
C ARG A 42 5.15 15.85 3.60
N LEU A 43 5.71 15.13 4.56
CA LEU A 43 6.53 15.75 5.61
C LEU A 43 7.77 16.43 5.04
N ARG A 44 8.46 15.75 4.09
CA ARG A 44 9.64 16.33 3.43
C ARG A 44 9.31 17.61 2.65
N HIS A 45 8.13 17.67 2.04
CA HIS A 45 7.67 18.84 1.31
C HIS A 45 6.96 19.88 2.21
N ARG A 46 7.00 19.69 3.53
CA ARG A 46 6.37 20.58 4.54
C ARG A 46 4.85 20.78 4.34
N GLU A 47 4.20 19.83 3.73
CA GLU A 47 2.75 19.85 3.46
C GLU A 47 1.92 19.35 4.65
N VAL A 48 2.55 18.71 5.63
CA VAL A 48 1.92 18.22 6.87
C VAL A 48 2.71 18.73 8.06
N PRO A 49 2.04 19.28 9.09
CA PRO A 49 2.69 19.69 10.32
C PRO A 49 3.39 18.50 11.01
N LEU A 50 4.62 18.72 11.50
CA LEU A 50 5.41 17.68 12.18
C LEU A 50 4.64 17.07 13.36
N GLY A 51 3.87 17.87 14.11
CA GLY A 51 3.06 17.38 15.22
C GLY A 51 1.99 16.35 14.79
N THR A 52 1.35 16.55 13.64
CA THR A 52 0.39 15.62 13.07
C THR A 52 1.07 14.30 12.67
N PHE A 53 2.25 14.38 12.06
CA PHE A 53 3.05 13.20 11.72
C PHE A 53 3.44 12.40 12.96
N VAL A 54 4.00 13.06 13.99
CA VAL A 54 4.42 12.39 15.23
C VAL A 54 3.23 11.72 15.91
N ARG A 55 2.08 12.38 16.01
CA ARG A 55 0.88 11.80 16.62
C ARG A 55 0.37 10.59 15.85
N THR A 56 0.34 10.65 14.53
CA THR A 56 -0.07 9.52 13.67
C THR A 56 0.90 8.35 13.80
N PHE A 57 2.20 8.63 13.84
CA PHE A 57 3.24 7.62 13.98
C PHE A 57 3.19 6.94 15.36
N VAL A 58 3.06 7.72 16.44
CA VAL A 58 2.93 7.18 17.80
C VAL A 58 1.69 6.31 17.92
N ALA A 59 0.55 6.73 17.40
CA ALA A 59 -0.69 5.94 17.39
C ALA A 59 -0.53 4.63 16.61
N ALA A 60 0.24 4.62 15.52
CA ALA A 60 0.52 3.43 14.73
C ALA A 60 1.49 2.45 15.43
N VAL A 61 2.46 2.96 16.20
CA VAL A 61 3.48 2.15 16.89
C VAL A 61 2.98 1.62 18.24
N ASP A 62 2.13 2.36 18.92
CA ASP A 62 1.66 2.03 20.27
C ASP A 62 0.75 0.78 20.33
N GLY A 63 0.46 0.18 19.17
CA GLY A 63 -0.25 -1.11 19.09
C GLY A 63 -1.65 -1.12 19.70
N THR A 64 -2.08 -0.01 20.26
CA THR A 64 -3.44 0.26 20.69
C THR A 64 -4.29 0.56 19.45
N LEU A 65 -4.33 -0.39 18.54
CA LEU A 65 -5.09 -0.38 17.30
C LEU A 65 -6.62 -0.39 17.54
N GLY A 66 -7.06 0.29 18.58
CA GLY A 66 -8.42 0.72 18.78
C GLY A 66 -8.71 2.02 18.04
N GLY A 67 -9.81 2.66 18.35
CA GLY A 67 -10.33 3.83 17.64
C GLY A 67 -9.37 5.02 17.44
N GLU A 68 -8.26 5.12 18.19
CA GLU A 68 -7.30 6.23 18.04
C GLU A 68 -6.42 6.11 16.78
N ALA A 69 -5.95 4.92 16.43
CA ALA A 69 -5.19 4.72 15.19
C ALA A 69 -6.08 4.94 13.96
N THR A 70 -7.34 4.49 14.03
CA THR A 70 -8.34 4.76 13.00
C THR A 70 -8.63 6.26 12.90
N ARG A 71 -8.76 6.96 14.04
CA ARG A 71 -8.95 8.41 14.05
C ARG A 71 -7.74 9.15 13.47
N ALA A 72 -6.51 8.78 13.85
CA ALA A 72 -5.29 9.37 13.30
C ALA A 72 -5.16 9.13 11.79
N ALA A 73 -5.55 7.94 11.30
CA ALA A 73 -5.60 7.65 9.87
C ALA A 73 -6.65 8.52 9.16
N ILE A 74 -7.86 8.66 9.73
CA ILE A 74 -8.91 9.53 9.18
C ILE A 74 -8.46 10.99 9.16
N GLU A 75 -7.82 11.48 10.22
CA GLU A 75 -7.26 12.83 10.26
C GLU A 75 -6.14 13.02 9.23
N GLY A 76 -5.31 12.00 9.02
CA GLY A 76 -4.30 11.98 7.97
C GLY A 76 -4.90 12.07 6.57
N TYR A 77 -6.00 11.34 6.31
CA TYR A 77 -6.75 11.45 5.06
C TYR A 77 -7.47 12.80 4.96
N ALA A 78 -8.04 13.32 6.04
CA ALA A 78 -8.67 14.63 6.06
C ALA A 78 -7.68 15.76 5.77
N ALA A 79 -6.41 15.60 6.13
CA ALA A 79 -5.34 16.55 5.76
C ALA A 79 -5.06 16.62 4.24
N MET A 80 -5.54 15.64 3.47
CA MET A 80 -5.55 15.69 2.00
C MET A 80 -6.76 16.46 1.44
N GLY A 81 -7.69 16.85 2.30
CA GLY A 81 -8.85 17.65 1.92
C GLY A 81 -8.43 18.98 1.27
N GLY A 82 -9.21 19.42 0.28
CA GLY A 82 -8.92 20.64 -0.48
C GLY A 82 -7.94 20.48 -1.64
N GLN A 83 -7.35 19.29 -1.84
CA GLN A 83 -6.55 18.97 -3.02
C GLN A 83 -7.42 18.44 -4.16
N THR A 84 -7.02 18.75 -5.39
CA THR A 84 -7.71 18.22 -6.56
C THR A 84 -7.38 16.73 -6.77
N GLU A 85 -8.27 16.01 -7.43
CA GLU A 85 -8.04 14.62 -7.81
C GLU A 85 -6.75 14.47 -8.63
N ASP A 86 -6.48 15.38 -9.56
CA ASP A 86 -5.28 15.37 -10.39
C ASP A 86 -4.01 15.51 -9.55
N THR A 87 -4.00 16.42 -8.55
CA THR A 87 -2.87 16.57 -7.65
C THR A 87 -2.57 15.28 -6.86
N ILE A 88 -3.62 14.60 -6.37
CA ILE A 88 -3.47 13.34 -5.64
C ILE A 88 -3.03 12.23 -6.58
N ARG A 89 -3.54 12.19 -7.81
CA ARG A 89 -3.13 11.22 -8.83
C ARG A 89 -1.64 11.38 -9.18
N ASP A 90 -1.20 12.59 -9.48
CA ASP A 90 0.20 12.89 -9.81
C ASP A 90 1.13 12.52 -8.68
N LEU A 91 0.74 12.82 -7.42
CA LEU A 91 1.48 12.40 -6.24
C LEU A 91 1.58 10.87 -6.16
N GLY A 92 0.46 10.17 -6.37
CA GLY A 92 0.40 8.70 -6.35
C GLY A 92 1.31 8.09 -7.41
N GLU A 93 1.22 8.55 -8.65
CA GLU A 93 2.06 8.07 -9.76
C GLU A 93 3.54 8.30 -9.50
N ARG A 94 3.91 9.48 -9.01
CA ARG A 94 5.30 9.82 -8.66
C ARG A 94 5.83 8.90 -7.55
N LEU A 95 5.06 8.67 -6.50
CA LEU A 95 5.48 7.82 -5.38
C LEU A 95 5.55 6.34 -5.77
N ILE A 96 4.64 5.87 -6.63
CA ILE A 96 4.70 4.51 -7.16
C ILE A 96 6.01 4.32 -7.91
N VAL A 97 6.32 5.18 -8.87
CA VAL A 97 7.52 5.04 -9.71
C VAL A 97 8.80 5.20 -8.90
N GLN A 98 8.89 6.22 -8.04
CA GLN A 98 10.13 6.58 -7.37
C GLN A 98 10.42 5.72 -6.13
N LYS A 99 9.38 5.24 -5.45
CA LYS A 99 9.49 4.60 -4.13
C LYS A 99 8.88 3.21 -4.08
N ILE A 100 7.59 3.10 -4.34
CA ILE A 100 6.82 1.87 -4.07
C ILE A 100 7.23 0.74 -5.01
N ALA A 101 7.48 1.02 -6.30
CA ALA A 101 7.87 0.02 -7.29
C ALA A 101 9.14 -0.76 -6.90
N ARG A 102 10.04 -0.13 -6.15
CA ARG A 102 11.26 -0.76 -5.66
C ARG A 102 11.03 -1.74 -4.51
N THR A 103 9.90 -1.64 -3.84
CA THR A 103 9.53 -2.47 -2.69
C THR A 103 8.65 -3.65 -3.09
N VAL A 104 8.30 -3.78 -4.38
CA VAL A 104 7.54 -4.92 -4.90
C VAL A 104 8.34 -6.19 -4.73
N ARG A 105 7.77 -7.15 -4.04
CA ARG A 105 8.40 -8.45 -3.79
C ARG A 105 8.51 -9.26 -5.08
N PRO A 106 9.69 -9.79 -5.44
CA PRO A 106 9.85 -10.60 -6.65
C PRO A 106 8.87 -11.76 -6.75
N GLN A 107 8.65 -12.47 -5.64
CA GLN A 107 7.71 -13.59 -5.58
C GLN A 107 6.26 -13.15 -5.85
N ALA A 108 5.85 -12.00 -5.31
CA ALA A 108 4.53 -11.44 -5.56
C ALA A 108 4.32 -11.13 -7.03
N ARG A 109 5.35 -10.61 -7.70
CA ARG A 109 5.32 -10.34 -9.14
C ARG A 109 5.11 -11.61 -9.96
N GLU A 110 5.75 -12.72 -9.59
CA GLU A 110 5.57 -14.01 -10.26
C GLU A 110 4.16 -14.56 -10.05
N LEU A 111 3.62 -14.46 -8.83
CA LEU A 111 2.24 -14.90 -8.55
C LEU A 111 1.20 -14.09 -9.35
N VAL A 112 1.34 -12.77 -9.42
CA VAL A 112 0.46 -11.91 -10.23
C VAL A 112 0.52 -12.31 -11.70
N ARG A 113 1.72 -12.50 -12.25
CA ARG A 113 1.89 -12.93 -13.65
C ARG A 113 1.28 -14.31 -13.92
N ALA A 114 1.42 -15.25 -12.99
CA ALA A 114 0.82 -16.58 -13.13
C ALA A 114 -0.72 -16.52 -13.17
N HIS A 115 -1.34 -15.61 -12.42
CA HIS A 115 -2.79 -15.39 -12.51
C HIS A 115 -3.21 -14.65 -13.79
N GLN A 116 -2.42 -13.67 -14.25
CA GLN A 116 -2.70 -12.93 -15.48
C GLN A 116 -2.60 -13.79 -16.76
N ALA A 117 -1.82 -14.87 -16.73
CA ALA A 117 -1.64 -15.79 -17.84
C ALA A 117 -2.81 -16.78 -18.03
N ARG A 118 -3.87 -16.69 -17.27
CA ARG A 118 -5.01 -17.61 -17.23
C ARG A 118 -6.31 -16.92 -17.47
#